data_5f8695d025b2a559032a302272af200d
#
_entry.id   5f8695d025b2a559032a302272af200d
#
_cell.length_a   1.000
_cell.length_b   1.000
_cell.length_c   1.000
_cell.angle_alpha   90.00
_cell.angle_beta   90.00
_cell.angle_gamma   90.00
#
_symmetry.space_group_name_H-M   'P 1'
#
loop_
_entity.id
_entity.type
_entity.pdbx_description
1 polymer ?
#
loop_
_entity_poly.entity_id
_entity_poly.type
_entity_poly.pdbx_seq_one_letter_code
_entity_poly.pdbx_strand_id
1 'polypeptide(L)'
;MKHFFTPKLFGALAGLTLSISASTAALAQNVGIATSNPGSLFHSIGTAVATAANQGGLSTTIQPATSPNQFIPFINAGGIEFGVANLQEVSYAYTGESWWNGVKNENLRIVAHLQPLVEAIFVRADSGIMKVSDLRGKAMTDGYTAQNTILPQLSAIYATADMTRDDVEKVSVASVVAGADAFMANDTVGFIFAHGAGKVREADAAVGGLRALTVENSDAAALAAAQAHWPTASFVPMKAGSMPGILEDGTYIAFPQVVFAHANVPDDVVYAMVKAMYENGAVMKESFKPMAAFKPNDMHKEIGNAPFHPGALKFFAEKGM
;
A
#
# COMPACT_ATOMS: atom_id res chain seq x y z
N MET A 1 -25.03 98.36 -14.33
CA MET A 1 -25.27 97.94 -15.71
C MET A 1 -24.25 96.89 -16.10
N LYS A 2 -24.69 95.80 -16.67
CA LYS A 2 -23.98 94.66 -17.22
C LYS A 2 -23.83 93.43 -16.29
N HIS A 3 -24.77 92.59 -16.46
CA HIS A 3 -24.80 91.17 -15.98
C HIS A 3 -23.76 90.33 -16.68
N PHE A 4 -23.03 89.51 -15.97
CA PHE A 4 -22.31 88.40 -16.58
C PHE A 4 -22.80 87.06 -16.03
N PHE A 5 -23.37 86.24 -16.89
CA PHE A 5 -23.75 84.83 -16.64
C PHE A 5 -22.49 83.94 -16.61
N THR A 6 -22.40 83.12 -15.58
CA THR A 6 -21.47 82.00 -15.52
C THR A 6 -22.20 80.70 -15.70
N PRO A 7 -21.78 79.79 -16.62
CA PRO A 7 -22.36 78.45 -16.77
C PRO A 7 -21.76 77.47 -15.77
N LYS A 8 -22.64 76.71 -15.09
CA LYS A 8 -22.23 75.58 -14.19
C LYS A 8 -21.83 74.39 -15.09
N LEU A 9 -20.58 73.95 -14.95
CA LEU A 9 -20.10 72.66 -15.49
C LEU A 9 -20.53 71.54 -14.49
N PHE A 10 -21.38 70.63 -14.94
CA PHE A 10 -21.63 69.36 -14.30
C PHE A 10 -20.55 68.36 -14.69
N GLY A 11 -19.63 68.05 -13.79
CA GLY A 11 -18.65 66.99 -13.93
C GLY A 11 -19.28 65.66 -13.48
N ALA A 12 -19.55 64.75 -14.42
CA ALA A 12 -19.90 63.36 -14.14
C ALA A 12 -18.64 62.60 -13.78
N LEU A 13 -18.46 62.23 -12.48
CA LEU A 13 -17.45 61.26 -12.05
C LEU A 13 -17.95 59.86 -12.34
N ALA A 14 -17.47 59.25 -13.43
CA ALA A 14 -17.61 57.82 -13.70
C ALA A 14 -16.64 57.05 -12.78
N GLY A 15 -17.16 56.50 -11.68
CA GLY A 15 -16.42 55.58 -10.81
C GLY A 15 -16.14 54.25 -11.51
N LEU A 16 -14.91 54.03 -11.92
CA LEU A 16 -14.43 52.75 -12.44
C LEU A 16 -14.11 51.86 -11.22
N THR A 17 -15.03 50.97 -10.81
CA THR A 17 -14.77 49.95 -9.80
C THR A 17 -13.95 48.83 -10.45
N LEU A 18 -12.64 48.86 -10.19
CA LEU A 18 -11.76 47.75 -10.52
C LEU A 18 -12.08 46.60 -9.56
N SER A 19 -12.84 45.58 -10.04
CA SER A 19 -13.00 44.31 -9.33
C SER A 19 -11.69 43.53 -9.40
N ILE A 20 -10.85 43.62 -8.40
CA ILE A 20 -9.69 42.77 -8.22
C ILE A 20 -10.24 41.38 -7.81
N SER A 21 -10.39 40.50 -8.81
CA SER A 21 -10.59 39.08 -8.58
C SER A 21 -9.28 38.56 -7.99
N ALA A 22 -9.18 38.48 -6.66
CA ALA A 22 -8.12 37.75 -5.99
C ALA A 22 -8.29 36.27 -6.35
N SER A 23 -7.61 35.82 -7.40
CA SER A 23 -7.36 34.38 -7.60
C SER A 23 -6.53 33.94 -6.41
N THR A 24 -7.15 33.35 -5.38
CA THR A 24 -6.43 32.56 -4.40
C THR A 24 -5.81 31.40 -5.16
N ALA A 25 -4.54 31.55 -5.53
CA ALA A 25 -3.73 30.39 -5.89
C ALA A 25 -3.80 29.46 -4.68
N ALA A 26 -4.58 28.39 -4.78
CA ALA A 26 -4.55 27.32 -3.81
C ALA A 26 -3.11 26.81 -3.83
N LEU A 27 -2.34 27.14 -2.81
CA LEU A 27 -1.03 26.54 -2.62
C LEU A 27 -1.29 25.04 -2.55
N ALA A 28 -0.73 24.30 -3.50
CA ALA A 28 -0.83 22.85 -3.49
C ALA A 28 -0.33 22.37 -2.11
N GLN A 29 -1.24 21.80 -1.32
CA GLN A 29 -0.89 21.33 0.01
C GLN A 29 0.12 20.20 -0.14
N ASN A 30 1.32 20.40 0.44
CA ASN A 30 2.35 19.38 0.43
C ASN A 30 1.98 18.31 1.47
N VAL A 31 1.84 17.05 1.05
CA VAL A 31 1.45 15.92 1.91
C VAL A 31 2.47 14.80 1.82
N GLY A 32 2.80 14.22 2.98
CA GLY A 32 3.67 13.06 3.10
C GLY A 32 2.90 11.76 2.85
N ILE A 33 3.54 10.83 2.13
CA ILE A 33 3.05 9.45 1.98
C ILE A 33 4.11 8.50 2.52
N ALA A 34 3.85 7.91 3.68
CA ALA A 34 4.73 6.91 4.27
C ALA A 34 4.66 5.59 3.48
N THR A 35 5.82 5.00 3.25
CA THR A 35 5.98 3.72 2.55
C THR A 35 7.03 2.87 3.23
N SER A 36 7.10 1.59 2.89
CA SER A 36 8.25 0.76 3.25
C SER A 36 9.49 1.11 2.42
N ASN A 37 10.62 0.43 2.68
CA ASN A 37 11.91 0.68 2.01
C ASN A 37 11.82 0.64 0.48
N PRO A 38 12.66 1.39 -0.23
CA PRO A 38 12.89 1.21 -1.66
C PRO A 38 13.15 -0.28 -2.00
N GLY A 39 12.59 -0.73 -3.12
CA GLY A 39 12.61 -2.14 -3.53
C GLY A 39 11.40 -2.93 -3.04
N SER A 40 10.70 -2.50 -1.98
CA SER A 40 9.44 -3.12 -1.53
C SER A 40 8.26 -2.80 -2.45
N LEU A 41 7.20 -3.60 -2.31
CA LEU A 41 5.95 -3.35 -3.04
C LEU A 41 5.29 -2.05 -2.57
N PHE A 42 5.22 -1.80 -1.25
CA PHE A 42 4.59 -0.58 -0.71
C PHE A 42 5.30 0.70 -1.15
N HIS A 43 6.63 0.68 -1.32
CA HIS A 43 7.34 1.81 -1.88
C HIS A 43 6.92 2.08 -3.33
N SER A 44 6.85 1.04 -4.15
CA SER A 44 6.42 1.17 -5.55
C SER A 44 4.97 1.63 -5.70
N ILE A 45 4.06 1.11 -4.86
CA ILE A 45 2.65 1.53 -4.83
C ILE A 45 2.52 2.97 -4.35
N GLY A 46 3.18 3.34 -3.24
CA GLY A 46 3.15 4.70 -2.72
C GLY A 46 3.67 5.72 -3.76
N THR A 47 4.72 5.36 -4.50
CA THR A 47 5.22 6.18 -5.62
C THR A 47 4.18 6.33 -6.73
N ALA A 48 3.46 5.26 -7.08
CA ALA A 48 2.39 5.31 -8.07
C ALA A 48 1.20 6.18 -7.61
N VAL A 49 0.81 6.04 -6.33
CA VAL A 49 -0.23 6.89 -5.69
C VAL A 49 0.21 8.35 -5.69
N ALA A 50 1.47 8.65 -5.31
CA ALA A 50 2.03 9.99 -5.34
C ALA A 50 2.01 10.59 -6.75
N THR A 51 2.36 9.80 -7.77
CA THR A 51 2.32 10.23 -9.16
C THR A 51 0.90 10.63 -9.58
N ALA A 52 -0.10 9.79 -9.24
CA ALA A 52 -1.51 10.10 -9.52
C ALA A 52 -1.99 11.33 -8.74
N ALA A 53 -1.60 11.45 -7.46
CA ALA A 53 -1.96 12.58 -6.60
C ALA A 53 -1.39 13.91 -7.14
N ASN A 54 -0.13 13.90 -7.58
CA ASN A 54 0.51 15.07 -8.19
C ASN A 54 -0.16 15.46 -9.52
N GLN A 55 -0.54 14.47 -10.34
CA GLN A 55 -1.33 14.70 -11.55
C GLN A 55 -2.70 15.31 -11.23
N GLY A 56 -3.29 14.95 -10.09
CA GLY A 56 -4.55 15.49 -9.56
C GLY A 56 -4.43 16.85 -8.88
N GLY A 57 -3.24 17.45 -8.83
CA GLY A 57 -3.00 18.79 -8.28
C GLY A 57 -2.54 18.85 -6.83
N LEU A 58 -2.32 17.70 -6.16
CA LEU A 58 -1.64 17.66 -4.86
C LEU A 58 -0.12 17.78 -5.06
N SER A 59 0.58 18.20 -4.02
CA SER A 59 2.05 18.11 -3.94
C SER A 59 2.41 17.02 -2.94
N THR A 60 3.06 15.94 -3.38
CA THR A 60 3.32 14.79 -2.51
C THR A 60 4.81 14.52 -2.34
N THR A 61 5.18 14.03 -1.15
CA THR A 61 6.54 13.59 -0.82
C THR A 61 6.48 12.17 -0.28
N ILE A 62 7.27 11.25 -0.86
CA ILE A 62 7.42 9.88 -0.35
C ILE A 62 8.36 9.89 0.86
N GLN A 63 7.92 9.24 1.94
CA GLN A 63 8.67 9.10 3.19
C GLN A 63 8.87 7.61 3.51
N PRO A 64 10.00 7.01 3.07
CA PRO A 64 10.26 5.60 3.30
C PRO A 64 10.70 5.33 4.73
N ALA A 65 10.23 4.19 5.27
CA ALA A 65 10.66 3.59 6.53
C ALA A 65 10.88 2.10 6.32
N THR A 66 11.40 1.38 7.31
CA THR A 66 11.65 -0.06 7.15
C THR A 66 10.35 -0.85 6.98
N SER A 67 9.27 -0.46 7.68
CA SER A 67 7.99 -1.18 7.66
C SER A 67 6.83 -0.31 8.18
N PRO A 68 5.56 -0.75 7.96
CA PRO A 68 4.39 -0.12 8.55
C PRO A 68 4.44 -0.01 10.07
N ASN A 69 5.05 -0.98 10.76
CA ASN A 69 5.23 -0.93 12.21
C ASN A 69 5.96 0.34 12.68
N GLN A 70 6.85 0.89 11.85
CA GLN A 70 7.59 2.11 12.17
C GLN A 70 6.81 3.38 11.83
N PHE A 71 6.12 3.45 10.68
CA PHE A 71 5.49 4.70 10.27
C PHE A 71 4.03 4.87 10.72
N ILE A 72 3.30 3.78 11.03
CA ILE A 72 1.93 3.89 11.54
C ILE A 72 1.83 4.78 12.80
N PRO A 73 2.72 4.67 13.80
CA PRO A 73 2.69 5.57 14.96
C PRO A 73 2.90 7.05 14.59
N PHE A 74 3.73 7.34 13.59
CA PHE A 74 3.94 8.72 13.13
C PHE A 74 2.70 9.28 12.43
N ILE A 75 2.01 8.45 11.62
CA ILE A 75 0.73 8.84 11.02
C ILE A 75 -0.31 9.05 12.12
N ASN A 76 -0.43 8.13 13.10
CA ASN A 76 -1.37 8.28 14.21
C ASN A 76 -1.12 9.52 15.07
N ALA A 77 0.13 9.99 15.13
CA ALA A 77 0.51 11.23 15.82
C ALA A 77 0.35 12.49 14.96
N GLY A 78 -0.03 12.37 13.69
CA GLY A 78 -0.18 13.50 12.76
C GLY A 78 1.14 14.03 12.18
N GLY A 79 2.23 13.25 12.28
CA GLY A 79 3.54 13.64 11.75
C GLY A 79 3.70 13.36 10.24
N ILE A 80 2.85 12.50 9.67
CA ILE A 80 2.76 12.18 8.24
C ILE A 80 1.27 12.03 7.93
N GLU A 81 0.84 12.56 6.77
CA GLU A 81 -0.59 12.61 6.43
C GLU A 81 -1.14 11.26 5.98
N PHE A 82 -0.42 10.55 5.09
CA PHE A 82 -0.86 9.31 4.45
C PHE A 82 0.14 8.17 4.62
N GLY A 83 -0.34 6.94 4.42
CA GLY A 83 0.50 5.76 4.34
C GLY A 83 -0.10 4.68 3.46
N VAL A 84 0.75 3.72 3.04
CA VAL A 84 0.35 2.53 2.29
C VAL A 84 0.77 1.29 3.09
N ALA A 85 -0.20 0.42 3.39
CA ALA A 85 0.03 -0.81 4.16
C ALA A 85 -1.01 -1.89 3.82
N ASN A 86 -0.85 -3.08 4.39
CA ASN A 86 -1.92 -4.07 4.42
C ASN A 86 -3.07 -3.57 5.29
N LEU A 87 -4.30 -3.86 4.88
CA LEU A 87 -5.49 -3.54 5.66
C LEU A 87 -5.44 -4.12 7.08
N GLN A 88 -4.97 -5.37 7.24
CA GLN A 88 -4.90 -6.02 8.55
C GLN A 88 -3.89 -5.34 9.49
N GLU A 89 -2.78 -4.82 8.96
CA GLU A 89 -1.82 -4.04 9.75
C GLU A 89 -2.47 -2.78 10.32
N VAL A 90 -3.22 -2.05 9.49
CA VAL A 90 -3.95 -0.85 9.91
C VAL A 90 -5.06 -1.19 10.89
N SER A 91 -5.79 -2.31 10.66
CA SER A 91 -6.85 -2.79 11.57
C SER A 91 -6.29 -3.15 12.94
N TYR A 92 -5.21 -3.93 13.00
CA TYR A 92 -4.56 -4.29 14.27
C TYR A 92 -3.97 -3.07 14.99
N ALA A 93 -3.39 -2.14 14.24
CA ALA A 93 -2.91 -0.89 14.83
C ALA A 93 -4.06 -0.07 15.43
N TYR A 94 -5.20 0.02 14.73
CA TYR A 94 -6.38 0.75 15.17
C TYR A 94 -6.98 0.15 16.46
N THR A 95 -7.10 -1.19 16.51
CA THR A 95 -7.69 -1.90 17.67
C THR A 95 -6.70 -2.18 18.80
N GLY A 96 -5.40 -2.09 18.53
CA GLY A 96 -4.33 -2.44 19.48
C GLY A 96 -4.06 -3.95 19.57
N GLU A 97 -4.53 -4.72 18.61
CA GLU A 97 -4.38 -6.18 18.58
C GLU A 97 -2.99 -6.65 18.13
N SER A 98 -2.76 -7.96 18.26
CA SER A 98 -1.55 -8.65 17.83
C SER A 98 -0.29 -8.00 18.43
N TRP A 99 0.71 -7.66 17.63
CA TRP A 99 2.00 -7.07 18.10
C TRP A 99 1.88 -5.64 18.63
N TRP A 100 0.70 -5.03 18.59
CA TRP A 100 0.46 -3.72 19.20
C TRP A 100 0.23 -3.79 20.71
N ASN A 101 0.02 -5.00 21.28
CA ASN A 101 -0.04 -5.27 22.73
C ASN A 101 -0.98 -4.32 23.49
N GLY A 102 -2.14 -4.01 22.94
CA GLY A 102 -3.15 -3.12 23.52
C GLY A 102 -2.94 -1.64 23.21
N VAL A 103 -1.86 -1.26 22.54
CA VAL A 103 -1.62 0.13 22.13
C VAL A 103 -2.44 0.44 20.88
N LYS A 104 -3.48 1.25 21.03
CA LYS A 104 -4.38 1.66 19.96
C LYS A 104 -3.89 2.87 19.21
N ASN A 105 -4.08 2.88 17.90
CA ASN A 105 -3.81 4.00 17.00
C ASN A 105 -5.15 4.53 16.43
N GLU A 106 -5.97 5.13 17.29
CA GLU A 106 -7.38 5.47 17.01
C GLU A 106 -7.57 6.63 16.01
N ASN A 107 -6.50 7.35 15.67
CA ASN A 107 -6.53 8.43 14.67
C ASN A 107 -6.36 7.93 13.23
N LEU A 108 -6.21 6.63 13.00
CA LEU A 108 -6.09 6.09 11.65
C LEU A 108 -7.45 6.07 10.94
N ARG A 109 -7.46 6.40 9.64
CA ARG A 109 -8.64 6.36 8.76
C ARG A 109 -8.27 5.71 7.43
N ILE A 110 -9.11 4.81 6.94
CA ILE A 110 -8.97 4.28 5.58
C ILE A 110 -9.31 5.36 4.58
N VAL A 111 -8.51 5.48 3.54
CA VAL A 111 -8.71 6.41 2.43
C VAL A 111 -9.24 5.66 1.21
N ALA A 112 -8.59 4.56 0.86
CA ALA A 112 -9.00 3.75 -0.28
C ALA A 112 -8.44 2.33 -0.18
N HIS A 113 -9.21 1.34 -0.62
CA HIS A 113 -8.67 0.02 -0.93
C HIS A 113 -7.91 0.04 -2.26
N LEU A 114 -6.86 -0.74 -2.31
CA LEU A 114 -6.03 -0.96 -3.50
C LEU A 114 -6.25 -2.40 -4.03
N GLN A 115 -5.51 -2.78 -5.08
CA GLN A 115 -5.45 -4.17 -5.49
C GLN A 115 -4.85 -5.03 -4.36
N PRO A 116 -5.21 -6.32 -4.26
CA PRO A 116 -4.58 -7.21 -3.29
C PRO A 116 -3.07 -7.33 -3.50
N LEU A 117 -2.32 -7.34 -2.41
CA LEU A 117 -0.92 -7.76 -2.41
C LEU A 117 -0.91 -9.28 -2.55
N VAL A 118 -0.31 -9.80 -3.60
CA VAL A 118 -0.08 -11.23 -3.78
C VAL A 118 1.31 -11.57 -3.27
N GLU A 119 1.42 -12.57 -2.44
CA GLU A 119 2.67 -12.93 -1.76
C GLU A 119 3.00 -14.40 -1.97
N ALA A 120 4.29 -14.72 -1.98
CA ALA A 120 4.78 -16.08 -2.06
C ALA A 120 6.12 -16.25 -1.35
N ILE A 121 6.46 -17.50 -1.06
CA ILE A 121 7.83 -17.89 -0.80
C ILE A 121 8.52 -18.13 -2.15
N PHE A 122 9.65 -17.47 -2.36
CA PHE A 122 10.48 -17.61 -3.53
C PHE A 122 11.68 -18.48 -3.20
N VAL A 123 12.02 -19.39 -4.12
CA VAL A 123 13.20 -20.24 -4.07
C VAL A 123 13.93 -20.16 -5.42
N ARG A 124 15.15 -20.68 -5.53
CA ARG A 124 15.82 -20.79 -6.84
C ARG A 124 15.05 -21.75 -7.75
N ALA A 125 14.90 -21.41 -9.01
CA ALA A 125 14.19 -22.24 -9.99
C ALA A 125 14.82 -23.63 -10.16
N ASP A 126 16.13 -23.73 -9.98
CA ASP A 126 16.93 -24.95 -10.10
C ASP A 126 17.14 -25.73 -8.78
N SER A 127 16.50 -25.29 -7.68
CA SER A 127 16.70 -25.89 -6.35
C SER A 127 16.08 -27.27 -6.15
N GLY A 128 15.15 -27.68 -7.03
CA GLY A 128 14.33 -28.89 -6.85
C GLY A 128 13.21 -28.74 -5.81
N ILE A 129 13.07 -27.57 -5.15
CA ILE A 129 11.95 -27.25 -4.25
C ILE A 129 10.75 -26.84 -5.11
N MET A 130 9.66 -27.60 -5.03
CA MET A 130 8.50 -27.42 -5.91
C MET A 130 7.26 -26.94 -5.15
N LYS A 131 7.18 -27.18 -3.85
CA LYS A 131 6.01 -26.89 -3.01
C LYS A 131 6.44 -26.46 -1.59
N VAL A 132 5.51 -25.88 -0.83
CA VAL A 132 5.78 -25.34 0.50
C VAL A 132 6.28 -26.42 1.47
N SER A 133 5.72 -27.63 1.41
CA SER A 133 6.15 -28.74 2.29
C SER A 133 7.58 -29.25 2.03
N ASP A 134 8.17 -28.95 0.87
CA ASP A 134 9.59 -29.27 0.59
C ASP A 134 10.55 -28.40 1.42
N LEU A 135 10.06 -27.36 2.08
CA LEU A 135 10.85 -26.47 2.95
C LEU A 135 11.14 -27.06 4.33
N ARG A 136 10.51 -28.19 4.72
CA ARG A 136 10.74 -28.82 6.03
C ARG A 136 12.22 -29.07 6.28
N GLY A 137 12.71 -28.61 7.44
CA GLY A 137 14.12 -28.76 7.85
C GLY A 137 15.12 -27.93 7.05
N LYS A 138 14.68 -26.98 6.20
CA LYS A 138 15.56 -26.12 5.43
C LYS A 138 15.69 -24.74 6.07
N ALA A 139 16.85 -24.09 5.84
CA ALA A 139 17.11 -22.73 6.31
C ALA A 139 16.22 -21.72 5.56
N MET A 140 15.31 -21.06 6.30
CA MET A 140 14.37 -20.08 5.80
C MET A 140 14.47 -18.76 6.56
N THR A 141 14.21 -17.66 5.85
CA THR A 141 14.14 -16.33 6.49
C THR A 141 13.02 -16.27 7.52
N ASP A 142 13.30 -15.75 8.71
CA ASP A 142 12.36 -15.62 9.82
C ASP A 142 12.76 -14.43 10.72
N GLY A 143 12.14 -14.29 11.89
CA GLY A 143 12.42 -13.25 12.88
C GLY A 143 11.87 -11.89 12.55
N TYR A 144 12.10 -11.37 11.37
CA TYR A 144 11.60 -10.09 10.83
C TYR A 144 11.49 -8.98 11.89
N THR A 145 12.61 -8.74 12.62
CA THR A 145 12.64 -7.97 13.86
C THR A 145 12.20 -6.51 13.73
N ALA A 146 12.25 -5.94 12.52
CA ALA A 146 11.74 -4.60 12.21
C ALA A 146 10.46 -4.64 11.35
N GLN A 147 9.91 -5.84 11.06
CA GLN A 147 8.71 -6.01 10.21
C GLN A 147 7.88 -7.20 10.72
N ASN A 148 7.31 -7.08 11.90
CA ASN A 148 6.59 -8.15 12.61
C ASN A 148 5.42 -8.75 11.83
N THR A 149 4.82 -7.99 10.90
CA THR A 149 3.70 -8.40 10.05
C THR A 149 4.00 -9.61 9.19
N ILE A 150 5.26 -9.84 8.86
CA ILE A 150 5.66 -10.96 7.99
C ILE A 150 5.50 -12.31 8.70
N LEU A 151 5.63 -12.36 10.03
CA LEU A 151 5.52 -13.62 10.75
C LEU A 151 4.15 -14.30 10.61
N PRO A 152 3.02 -13.61 10.83
CA PRO A 152 1.72 -14.23 10.58
C PRO A 152 1.43 -14.46 9.09
N GLN A 153 1.93 -13.65 8.16
CA GLN A 153 1.79 -13.90 6.72
C GLN A 153 2.54 -15.17 6.31
N LEU A 154 3.77 -15.35 6.79
CA LEU A 154 4.55 -16.58 6.58
C LEU A 154 3.86 -17.81 7.19
N SER A 155 3.31 -17.66 8.42
CA SER A 155 2.50 -18.71 9.05
C SER A 155 1.26 -19.06 8.23
N ALA A 156 0.58 -18.08 7.62
CA ALA A 156 -0.57 -18.31 6.76
C ALA A 156 -0.19 -19.12 5.51
N ILE A 157 0.99 -18.87 4.91
CA ILE A 157 1.48 -19.68 3.77
C ILE A 157 1.80 -21.11 4.23
N TYR A 158 2.52 -21.27 5.34
CA TYR A 158 2.87 -22.60 5.86
C TYR A 158 1.64 -23.41 6.24
N ALA A 159 0.60 -22.78 6.81
CA ALA A 159 -0.65 -23.46 7.17
C ALA A 159 -1.35 -24.13 5.97
N THR A 160 -1.15 -23.63 4.73
CA THR A 160 -1.70 -24.27 3.52
C THR A 160 -1.05 -25.61 3.20
N ALA A 161 0.09 -25.92 3.84
CA ALA A 161 0.88 -27.13 3.67
C ALA A 161 0.95 -27.98 4.95
N ASP A 162 0.03 -27.74 5.90
CA ASP A 162 0.05 -28.37 7.24
C ASP A 162 1.42 -28.20 7.93
N MET A 163 2.02 -27.02 7.78
CA MET A 163 3.29 -26.63 8.37
C MET A 163 3.14 -25.45 9.33
N THR A 164 4.12 -25.33 10.19
CA THR A 164 4.35 -24.18 11.05
C THR A 164 5.74 -23.59 10.80
N ARG A 165 6.02 -22.43 11.38
CA ARG A 165 7.37 -21.84 11.34
C ARG A 165 8.42 -22.66 12.11
N ASP A 166 8.02 -23.63 12.95
CA ASP A 166 8.93 -24.52 13.67
C ASP A 166 9.38 -25.73 12.82
N ASP A 167 8.80 -25.92 11.66
CA ASP A 167 9.19 -26.98 10.72
C ASP A 167 10.39 -26.60 9.84
N VAL A 168 10.95 -25.39 9.99
CA VAL A 168 12.10 -24.89 9.21
C VAL A 168 13.23 -24.43 10.14
N GLU A 169 14.45 -24.37 9.61
CA GLU A 169 15.56 -23.72 10.30
C GLU A 169 15.45 -22.20 10.14
N LYS A 170 15.32 -21.46 11.25
CA LYS A 170 15.03 -20.03 11.24
C LYS A 170 16.31 -19.20 11.12
N VAL A 171 16.43 -18.44 10.03
CA VAL A 171 17.48 -17.43 9.85
C VAL A 171 16.88 -16.06 10.10
N SER A 172 17.30 -15.40 11.19
CA SER A 172 16.73 -14.12 11.60
C SER A 172 17.16 -12.99 10.66
N VAL A 173 16.17 -12.24 10.16
CA VAL A 173 16.37 -11.05 9.32
C VAL A 173 15.53 -9.89 9.84
N ALA A 174 15.89 -8.64 9.46
CA ALA A 174 15.16 -7.46 9.93
C ALA A 174 13.86 -7.21 9.15
N SER A 175 13.86 -7.46 7.83
CA SER A 175 12.75 -7.13 6.92
C SER A 175 12.75 -8.07 5.72
N VAL A 176 11.71 -8.00 4.89
CA VAL A 176 11.64 -8.77 3.62
C VAL A 176 12.79 -8.41 2.67
N VAL A 177 13.23 -7.15 2.64
CA VAL A 177 14.38 -6.74 1.82
C VAL A 177 15.65 -7.43 2.32
N ALA A 178 15.91 -7.40 3.62
CA ALA A 178 17.04 -8.11 4.23
C ALA A 178 16.94 -9.64 4.03
N GLY A 179 15.72 -10.19 4.03
CA GLY A 179 15.48 -11.61 3.74
C GLY A 179 15.87 -11.99 2.31
N ALA A 180 15.52 -11.16 1.34
CA ALA A 180 15.94 -11.37 -0.05
C ALA A 180 17.47 -11.24 -0.21
N ASP A 181 18.12 -10.33 0.54
CA ASP A 181 19.58 -10.21 0.55
C ASP A 181 20.24 -11.48 1.12
N ALA A 182 19.75 -12.00 2.24
CA ALA A 182 20.22 -13.26 2.84
C ALA A 182 20.06 -14.44 1.87
N PHE A 183 18.94 -14.53 1.16
CA PHE A 183 18.73 -15.53 0.13
C PHE A 183 19.75 -15.40 -1.04
N MET A 184 19.98 -14.20 -1.55
CA MET A 184 20.97 -13.96 -2.60
C MET A 184 22.41 -14.29 -2.13
N ALA A 185 22.68 -14.14 -0.83
CA ALA A 185 23.94 -14.53 -0.20
C ALA A 185 24.06 -16.05 0.05
N ASN A 186 23.02 -16.84 -0.23
CA ASN A 186 22.87 -18.26 0.03
C ASN A 186 22.81 -18.64 1.52
N ASP A 187 22.41 -17.71 2.40
CA ASP A 187 22.19 -18.00 3.82
C ASP A 187 20.89 -18.77 4.04
N THR A 188 19.94 -18.68 3.10
CA THR A 188 18.65 -19.37 3.10
C THR A 188 18.32 -19.97 1.74
N VAL A 189 17.46 -21.00 1.73
CA VAL A 189 16.99 -21.62 0.47
C VAL A 189 15.82 -20.87 -0.16
N GLY A 190 15.18 -19.97 0.60
CA GLY A 190 14.05 -19.18 0.13
C GLY A 190 13.77 -17.97 1.03
N PHE A 191 12.92 -17.09 0.53
CA PHE A 191 12.47 -15.87 1.20
C PHE A 191 11.02 -15.57 0.85
N ILE A 192 10.28 -14.95 1.77
CA ILE A 192 8.92 -14.47 1.50
C ILE A 192 8.99 -13.05 0.91
N PHE A 193 8.18 -12.79 -0.11
CA PHE A 193 8.05 -11.45 -0.68
C PHE A 193 6.75 -11.28 -1.48
N ALA A 194 6.36 -10.02 -1.70
CA ALA A 194 5.25 -9.65 -2.55
C ALA A 194 5.63 -9.72 -4.04
N HIS A 195 4.78 -10.34 -4.86
CA HIS A 195 4.93 -10.37 -6.30
C HIS A 195 4.99 -8.96 -6.90
N GLY A 196 5.82 -8.79 -7.94
CA GLY A 196 5.98 -7.53 -8.66
C GLY A 196 6.91 -6.51 -7.99
N ALA A 197 7.38 -6.76 -6.78
CA ALA A 197 8.36 -5.90 -6.11
C ALA A 197 9.69 -5.81 -6.88
N GLY A 198 10.36 -4.67 -6.77
CA GLY A 198 11.67 -4.46 -7.40
C GLY A 198 12.72 -5.45 -6.93
N LYS A 199 12.72 -5.77 -5.64
CA LYS A 199 13.65 -6.69 -5.00
C LYS A 199 13.50 -8.15 -5.48
N VAL A 200 12.29 -8.57 -5.85
CA VAL A 200 12.05 -9.90 -6.45
C VAL A 200 12.72 -9.98 -7.83
N ARG A 201 12.64 -8.92 -8.65
CA ARG A 201 13.32 -8.88 -9.96
C ARG A 201 14.85 -8.88 -9.83
N GLU A 202 15.35 -8.17 -8.80
CA GLU A 202 16.79 -8.17 -8.48
C GLU A 202 17.26 -9.58 -8.10
N ALA A 203 16.54 -10.25 -7.18
CA ALA A 203 16.86 -11.60 -6.76
C ALA A 203 16.76 -12.62 -7.93
N ASP A 204 15.71 -12.50 -8.76
CA ASP A 204 15.52 -13.34 -9.94
C ASP A 204 16.74 -13.28 -10.89
N ALA A 205 17.19 -12.06 -11.18
CA ALA A 205 18.37 -11.84 -12.02
C ALA A 205 19.67 -12.34 -11.35
N ALA A 206 19.81 -12.11 -10.03
CA ALA A 206 21.03 -12.45 -9.30
C ALA A 206 21.28 -13.97 -9.20
N VAL A 207 20.18 -14.76 -9.06
CA VAL A 207 20.31 -16.22 -8.86
C VAL A 207 20.03 -17.05 -10.14
N GLY A 208 19.77 -16.38 -11.28
CA GLY A 208 19.52 -17.06 -12.55
C GLY A 208 18.11 -17.64 -12.68
N GLY A 209 17.15 -17.11 -11.95
CA GLY A 209 15.73 -17.47 -11.99
C GLY A 209 15.16 -17.91 -10.65
N LEU A 210 13.95 -17.45 -10.37
CA LEU A 210 13.17 -17.81 -9.20
C LEU A 210 12.01 -18.76 -9.54
N ARG A 211 11.56 -19.50 -8.56
CA ARG A 211 10.25 -20.14 -8.49
C ARG A 211 9.48 -19.56 -7.30
N ALA A 212 8.30 -19.05 -7.55
CA ALA A 212 7.33 -18.71 -6.52
C ALA A 212 6.53 -19.96 -6.15
N LEU A 213 6.55 -20.36 -4.90
CA LEU A 213 5.78 -21.51 -4.43
C LEU A 213 4.30 -21.11 -4.32
N THR A 214 3.43 -21.93 -4.92
CA THR A 214 1.97 -21.79 -4.77
C THR A 214 1.53 -22.16 -3.35
N VAL A 215 0.32 -21.74 -2.91
CA VAL A 215 -0.33 -22.39 -1.77
C VAL A 215 -0.45 -23.88 -2.10
N GLU A 216 -0.08 -24.74 -1.16
CA GLU A 216 -0.03 -26.19 -1.45
C GLU A 216 -1.42 -26.79 -1.57
N ASN A 217 -2.32 -26.37 -0.69
CA ASN A 217 -3.75 -26.66 -0.77
C ASN A 217 -4.52 -25.35 -0.92
N SER A 218 -5.52 -25.32 -1.79
CA SER A 218 -6.31 -24.13 -2.11
C SER A 218 -7.82 -24.31 -1.87
N ASP A 219 -8.20 -25.30 -1.10
CA ASP A 219 -9.57 -25.54 -0.70
C ASP A 219 -10.02 -24.63 0.46
N ALA A 220 -11.28 -24.77 0.89
CA ALA A 220 -11.83 -23.96 1.96
C ALA A 220 -11.15 -24.22 3.32
N ALA A 221 -10.66 -25.43 3.58
CA ALA A 221 -9.96 -25.76 4.82
C ALA A 221 -8.59 -25.09 4.88
N ALA A 222 -7.83 -25.15 3.80
CA ALA A 222 -6.55 -24.45 3.67
C ALA A 222 -6.70 -22.92 3.78
N LEU A 223 -7.77 -22.35 3.18
CA LEU A 223 -8.06 -20.93 3.34
C LEU A 223 -8.40 -20.59 4.80
N ALA A 224 -9.21 -21.40 5.48
CA ALA A 224 -9.53 -21.17 6.89
C ALA A 224 -8.28 -21.29 7.78
N ALA A 225 -7.38 -22.24 7.50
CA ALA A 225 -6.09 -22.37 8.19
C ALA A 225 -5.20 -21.13 7.99
N ALA A 226 -5.12 -20.60 6.78
CA ALA A 226 -4.40 -19.36 6.49
C ALA A 226 -5.04 -18.15 7.19
N GLN A 227 -6.38 -18.06 7.20
CA GLN A 227 -7.12 -16.98 7.85
C GLN A 227 -7.04 -17.01 9.38
N ALA A 228 -6.74 -18.16 10.00
CA ALA A 228 -6.44 -18.24 11.43
C ALA A 228 -5.18 -17.42 11.80
N HIS A 229 -4.26 -17.21 10.86
CA HIS A 229 -3.06 -16.39 11.04
C HIS A 229 -3.23 -14.98 10.50
N TRP A 230 -3.98 -14.82 9.39
CA TRP A 230 -4.25 -13.54 8.75
C TRP A 230 -5.70 -13.45 8.28
N PRO A 231 -6.61 -12.91 9.10
CA PRO A 231 -8.07 -12.97 8.89
C PRO A 231 -8.57 -12.48 7.53
N THR A 232 -7.87 -11.52 6.92
CA THR A 232 -8.24 -10.97 5.62
C THR A 232 -7.56 -11.67 4.43
N ALA A 233 -6.86 -12.80 4.66
CA ALA A 233 -6.24 -13.57 3.59
C ALA A 233 -7.28 -14.11 2.60
N SER A 234 -6.89 -14.16 1.33
CA SER A 234 -7.65 -14.78 0.24
C SER A 234 -6.71 -15.50 -0.71
N PHE A 235 -7.27 -16.34 -1.57
CA PHE A 235 -6.51 -17.02 -2.61
C PHE A 235 -6.83 -16.43 -3.97
N VAL A 236 -5.80 -16.26 -4.81
CA VAL A 236 -5.94 -15.74 -6.16
C VAL A 236 -5.20 -16.61 -7.17
N PRO A 237 -5.83 -16.96 -8.31
CA PRO A 237 -5.15 -17.66 -9.39
C PRO A 237 -4.25 -16.70 -10.16
N MET A 238 -3.03 -17.15 -10.52
CA MET A 238 -2.12 -16.43 -11.39
C MET A 238 -1.65 -17.32 -12.53
N LYS A 239 -1.38 -16.70 -13.69
CA LYS A 239 -0.96 -17.38 -14.90
C LYS A 239 0.57 -17.43 -15.01
N ALA A 240 1.08 -18.52 -15.58
CA ALA A 240 2.49 -18.67 -15.93
C ALA A 240 3.01 -17.43 -16.69
N GLY A 241 4.19 -16.96 -16.32
CA GLY A 241 4.86 -15.82 -16.95
C GLY A 241 4.25 -14.46 -16.64
N SER A 242 3.19 -14.38 -15.80
CA SER A 242 2.58 -13.08 -15.44
C SER A 242 3.50 -12.20 -14.60
N MET A 243 4.37 -12.79 -13.78
CA MET A 243 5.39 -12.11 -12.97
C MET A 243 6.63 -13.01 -12.79
N PRO A 244 7.80 -12.43 -12.41
CA PRO A 244 8.99 -13.22 -12.09
C PRO A 244 8.71 -14.33 -11.08
N GLY A 245 9.23 -15.51 -11.32
CA GLY A 245 9.06 -16.69 -10.49
C GLY A 245 7.76 -17.49 -10.71
N ILE A 246 6.76 -16.97 -11.43
CA ILE A 246 5.54 -17.72 -11.77
C ILE A 246 5.79 -18.54 -13.02
N LEU A 247 6.29 -19.76 -12.83
CA LEU A 247 6.72 -20.64 -13.91
C LEU A 247 5.57 -21.49 -14.49
N GLU A 248 4.49 -21.65 -13.74
CA GLU A 248 3.29 -22.41 -14.10
C GLU A 248 2.03 -21.74 -13.54
N ASP A 249 0.85 -22.09 -14.06
CA ASP A 249 -0.42 -21.62 -13.51
C ASP A 249 -0.56 -22.12 -12.06
N GLY A 250 -0.98 -21.24 -11.14
CA GLY A 250 -1.08 -21.62 -9.74
C GLY A 250 -1.93 -20.67 -8.90
N THR A 251 -2.19 -21.07 -7.69
CA THR A 251 -2.92 -20.27 -6.70
C THR A 251 -1.94 -19.72 -5.66
N TYR A 252 -2.09 -18.44 -5.34
CA TYR A 252 -1.23 -17.72 -4.41
C TYR A 252 -2.08 -17.05 -3.33
N ILE A 253 -1.47 -16.78 -2.16
CA ILE A 253 -2.11 -16.03 -1.09
C ILE A 253 -2.10 -14.54 -1.42
N ALA A 254 -3.17 -13.86 -1.05
CA ALA A 254 -3.32 -12.42 -1.27
C ALA A 254 -3.91 -11.73 -0.04
N PHE A 255 -3.45 -10.49 0.18
CA PHE A 255 -3.80 -9.67 1.32
C PHE A 255 -4.32 -8.31 0.84
N PRO A 256 -5.47 -7.80 1.34
CA PRO A 256 -5.97 -6.47 0.99
C PRO A 256 -4.97 -5.38 1.39
N GLN A 257 -4.81 -4.39 0.54
CA GLN A 257 -3.97 -3.22 0.76
C GLN A 257 -4.81 -1.95 0.78
N VAL A 258 -4.34 -0.96 1.51
CA VAL A 258 -5.03 0.33 1.64
C VAL A 258 -4.05 1.50 1.56
N VAL A 259 -4.57 2.63 1.09
CA VAL A 259 -4.10 3.95 1.49
C VAL A 259 -4.88 4.34 2.73
N PHE A 260 -4.19 4.82 3.75
CA PHE A 260 -4.79 5.30 4.98
C PHE A 260 -4.18 6.65 5.39
N ALA A 261 -4.83 7.35 6.30
CA ALA A 261 -4.44 8.70 6.71
C ALA A 261 -4.65 8.94 8.21
N HIS A 262 -4.11 10.04 8.71
CA HIS A 262 -4.50 10.57 10.02
C HIS A 262 -5.89 11.21 9.95
N ALA A 263 -6.69 11.06 10.99
CA ALA A 263 -8.08 11.54 11.08
C ALA A 263 -8.25 13.05 10.88
N ASN A 264 -7.23 13.84 11.18
CA ASN A 264 -7.27 15.31 11.08
C ASN A 264 -6.72 15.84 9.73
N VAL A 265 -6.37 14.97 8.79
CA VAL A 265 -6.10 15.46 7.43
C VAL A 265 -7.37 16.13 6.91
N PRO A 266 -7.30 17.34 6.33
CA PRO A 266 -8.51 18.02 5.86
C PRO A 266 -9.32 17.18 4.86
N ASP A 267 -10.65 17.22 4.98
CA ASP A 267 -11.56 16.42 4.13
C ASP A 267 -11.36 16.68 2.65
N ASP A 268 -11.08 17.91 2.25
CA ASP A 268 -10.82 18.30 0.86
C ASP A 268 -9.51 17.73 0.33
N VAL A 269 -8.50 17.57 1.16
CA VAL A 269 -7.22 16.94 0.82
C VAL A 269 -7.39 15.43 0.60
N VAL A 270 -8.10 14.76 1.50
CA VAL A 270 -8.40 13.32 1.34
C VAL A 270 -9.33 13.09 0.15
N TYR A 271 -10.34 13.93 -0.04
CA TYR A 271 -11.19 13.91 -1.22
C TYR A 271 -10.36 14.05 -2.52
N ALA A 272 -9.43 15.02 -2.56
CA ALA A 272 -8.55 15.21 -3.71
C ALA A 272 -7.64 14.00 -3.97
N MET A 273 -7.10 13.37 -2.91
CA MET A 273 -6.30 12.14 -2.99
C MET A 273 -7.11 11.00 -3.63
N VAL A 274 -8.31 10.72 -3.10
CA VAL A 274 -9.20 9.66 -3.60
C VAL A 274 -9.61 9.92 -5.05
N LYS A 275 -10.00 11.17 -5.37
CA LYS A 275 -10.34 11.59 -6.73
C LYS A 275 -9.18 11.40 -7.69
N ALA A 276 -7.98 11.82 -7.30
CA ALA A 276 -6.77 11.68 -8.12
C ALA A 276 -6.47 10.20 -8.44
N MET A 277 -6.55 9.31 -7.46
CA MET A 277 -6.38 7.86 -7.65
C MET A 277 -7.46 7.28 -8.58
N TYR A 278 -8.72 7.70 -8.41
CA TYR A 278 -9.86 7.24 -9.22
C TYR A 278 -9.70 7.65 -10.69
N GLU A 279 -9.34 8.90 -10.94
CA GLU A 279 -9.27 9.48 -12.30
C GLU A 279 -7.95 9.15 -13.02
N ASN A 280 -6.86 8.89 -12.27
CA ASN A 280 -5.51 8.67 -12.82
C ASN A 280 -5.01 7.22 -12.69
N GLY A 281 -5.91 6.23 -12.74
CA GLY A 281 -5.53 4.81 -12.68
C GLY A 281 -4.54 4.39 -13.78
N ALA A 282 -4.62 5.00 -14.97
CA ALA A 282 -3.67 4.78 -16.04
C ALA A 282 -2.26 5.26 -15.69
N VAL A 283 -2.14 6.42 -15.04
CA VAL A 283 -0.87 6.98 -14.57
C VAL A 283 -0.23 6.09 -13.49
N MET A 284 -1.05 5.56 -12.56
CA MET A 284 -0.56 4.61 -11.56
C MET A 284 -0.02 3.33 -12.21
N LYS A 285 -0.73 2.78 -13.21
CA LYS A 285 -0.29 1.60 -13.97
C LYS A 285 1.01 1.87 -14.74
N GLU A 286 1.17 3.04 -15.34
CA GLU A 286 2.38 3.42 -16.07
C GLU A 286 3.57 3.55 -15.11
N SER A 287 3.36 4.17 -13.95
CA SER A 287 4.37 4.31 -12.88
C SER A 287 4.77 2.95 -12.29
N PHE A 288 3.81 2.04 -12.11
CA PHE A 288 4.05 0.72 -11.55
C PHE A 288 3.09 -0.32 -12.16
N LYS A 289 3.60 -1.15 -13.08
CA LYS A 289 2.79 -2.12 -13.87
C LYS A 289 1.80 -2.97 -13.05
N PRO A 290 2.14 -3.49 -11.85
CA PRO A 290 1.18 -4.26 -11.04
C PRO A 290 -0.09 -3.48 -10.65
N MET A 291 -0.07 -2.13 -10.67
CA MET A 291 -1.27 -1.31 -10.51
C MET A 291 -2.31 -1.48 -11.63
N ALA A 292 -2.01 -2.26 -12.69
CA ALA A 292 -3.01 -2.67 -13.67
C ALA A 292 -4.16 -3.50 -13.06
N ALA A 293 -3.94 -4.14 -11.92
CA ALA A 293 -4.96 -4.87 -11.17
C ALA A 293 -5.83 -3.95 -10.28
N PHE A 294 -5.45 -2.70 -10.09
CA PHE A 294 -6.25 -1.70 -9.36
C PHE A 294 -7.53 -1.38 -10.12
N LYS A 295 -8.64 -1.44 -9.41
CA LYS A 295 -9.97 -1.12 -9.94
C LYS A 295 -10.54 0.07 -9.16
N PRO A 296 -10.70 1.24 -9.79
CA PRO A 296 -11.21 2.42 -9.10
C PRO A 296 -12.54 2.20 -8.37
N ASN A 297 -13.46 1.41 -8.95
CA ASN A 297 -14.74 1.10 -8.33
C ASN A 297 -14.65 0.16 -7.10
N ASP A 298 -13.48 -0.43 -6.84
CA ASP A 298 -13.23 -1.29 -5.68
C ASP A 298 -12.57 -0.52 -4.51
N MET A 299 -12.44 0.80 -4.59
CA MET A 299 -11.79 1.62 -3.55
C MET A 299 -12.58 1.68 -2.24
N HIS A 300 -13.90 1.51 -2.29
CA HIS A 300 -14.77 1.47 -1.13
C HIS A 300 -15.20 0.02 -0.84
N LYS A 301 -14.70 -0.54 0.26
CA LYS A 301 -15.07 -1.88 0.74
C LYS A 301 -15.19 -1.85 2.24
N GLU A 302 -16.33 -2.27 2.78
CA GLU A 302 -16.60 -2.33 4.23
C GLU A 302 -15.92 -3.57 4.85
N ILE A 303 -14.58 -3.58 4.85
CA ILE A 303 -13.76 -4.62 5.47
C ILE A 303 -12.68 -4.00 6.35
N GLY A 304 -12.28 -4.71 7.40
CA GLY A 304 -11.32 -4.20 8.41
C GLY A 304 -12.00 -3.41 9.52
N ASN A 305 -11.22 -2.93 10.48
CA ASN A 305 -11.74 -2.35 11.72
C ASN A 305 -11.54 -0.81 11.79
N ALA A 306 -10.62 -0.25 11.03
CA ALA A 306 -10.43 1.20 10.99
C ALA A 306 -11.50 1.87 10.09
N PRO A 307 -12.15 2.95 10.54
CA PRO A 307 -13.19 3.62 9.75
C PRO A 307 -12.60 4.37 8.56
N PHE A 308 -13.43 4.61 7.55
CA PHE A 308 -13.07 5.48 6.45
C PHE A 308 -12.96 6.95 6.89
N HIS A 309 -12.11 7.69 6.17
CA HIS A 309 -12.00 9.14 6.33
C HIS A 309 -13.24 9.84 5.74
N PRO A 310 -13.81 10.88 6.41
CA PRO A 310 -15.00 11.58 5.89
C PRO A 310 -14.81 12.12 4.46
N GLY A 311 -13.63 12.67 4.13
CA GLY A 311 -13.31 13.15 2.79
C GLY A 311 -13.35 12.05 1.72
N ALA A 312 -12.96 10.80 2.08
CA ALA A 312 -13.08 9.65 1.20
C ALA A 312 -14.54 9.24 1.00
N LEU A 313 -15.30 9.13 2.09
CA LEU A 313 -16.73 8.80 2.05
C LEU A 313 -17.53 9.80 1.20
N LYS A 314 -17.19 11.09 1.28
CA LYS A 314 -17.81 12.12 0.44
C LYS A 314 -17.61 11.81 -1.05
N PHE A 315 -16.38 11.49 -1.47
CA PHE A 315 -16.11 11.12 -2.87
C PHE A 315 -16.86 9.86 -3.29
N PHE A 316 -16.84 8.82 -2.45
CA PHE A 316 -17.53 7.56 -2.75
C PHE A 316 -19.05 7.75 -2.91
N ALA A 317 -19.67 8.53 -2.02
CA ALA A 317 -21.10 8.86 -2.12
C ALA A 317 -21.44 9.58 -3.43
N GLU A 318 -20.59 10.53 -3.87
CA GLU A 318 -20.78 11.24 -5.15
C GLU A 318 -20.66 10.31 -6.37
N LYS A 319 -19.90 9.20 -6.25
CA LYS A 319 -19.73 8.19 -7.30
C LYS A 319 -20.75 7.04 -7.22
N GLY A 320 -21.57 7.00 -6.17
CA GLY A 320 -22.54 5.93 -5.94
C GLY A 320 -21.87 4.58 -5.56
N MET A 321 -20.74 4.66 -4.84
CA MET A 321 -19.94 3.50 -4.40
C MET A 321 -20.29 3.10 -2.99
#